data_c7a9e18e20100def288055a14012495c
#
_entry.id   c7a9e18e20100def288055a14012495c
#
_cell.length_a   1.000
_cell.length_b   1.000
_cell.length_c   1.000
_cell.angle_alpha   90.00
_cell.angle_beta   90.00
_cell.angle_gamma   90.00
#
_symmetry.space_group_name_H-M   'P 1'
#
loop_
_entity.id
_entity.type
_entity.pdbx_description
1 polymer ?
#
loop_
_entity_poly.entity_id
_entity_poly.type
_entity_poly.pdbx_seq_one_letter_code
_entity_poly.pdbx_strand_id
1 'polypeptide(L)'
;MDIVRQALADQARIQYHRVIAAYKAFSRKQFDKEAKRFMDMLHLQDRLLGTRSEFRLGHWIEAARQCGSNSEESNLYEWNARVQITTWGNRTCADEGGLRDYAHKEWQGLLKDFYAKRWEAYFKALAGQMEQATQPQPDMLGSGVNSNKTASELFAMALPQEVKLDYYALEEPWTLQHNPYSARPEGDVVAIVNDIIKFISHE
;
A
#
# COMPACT_ATOMS: atom_id res chain seq x y z
N MET A 1 -20.05 1.18 -11.56
CA MET A 1 -18.93 0.77 -10.71
C MET A 1 -17.59 1.16 -11.34
N ASP A 2 -17.26 0.77 -12.59
CA ASP A 2 -15.93 0.97 -13.19
C ASP A 2 -15.52 2.45 -13.31
N ILE A 3 -16.45 3.33 -13.66
CA ILE A 3 -16.17 4.79 -13.70
C ILE A 3 -15.76 5.29 -12.32
N VAL A 4 -16.46 4.86 -11.25
CA VAL A 4 -16.15 5.29 -9.88
C VAL A 4 -14.81 4.71 -9.41
N ARG A 5 -14.53 3.45 -9.76
CA ARG A 5 -13.25 2.79 -9.50
C ARG A 5 -12.10 3.59 -10.12
N GLN A 6 -12.22 3.96 -11.39
CA GLN A 6 -11.21 4.76 -12.09
C GLN A 6 -11.08 6.15 -11.48
N ALA A 7 -12.20 6.82 -11.20
CA ALA A 7 -12.18 8.15 -10.59
C ALA A 7 -11.50 8.16 -9.22
N LEU A 8 -11.75 7.13 -8.40
CA LEU A 8 -11.10 7.00 -7.09
C LEU A 8 -9.59 6.75 -7.24
N ALA A 9 -9.17 5.94 -8.21
CA ALA A 9 -7.76 5.71 -8.50
C ALA A 9 -7.05 6.99 -8.97
N ASP A 10 -7.70 7.80 -9.82
CA ASP A 10 -7.16 9.09 -10.27
C ASP A 10 -7.04 10.08 -9.09
N GLN A 11 -8.03 10.12 -8.21
CA GLN A 11 -7.98 10.94 -6.98
C GLN A 11 -6.89 10.45 -6.01
N ALA A 12 -6.69 9.14 -5.87
CA ALA A 12 -5.62 8.60 -5.04
C ALA A 12 -4.23 9.03 -5.55
N ARG A 13 -4.04 9.12 -6.87
CA ARG A 13 -2.80 9.67 -7.46
C ARG A 13 -2.59 11.14 -7.07
N ILE A 14 -3.63 11.96 -7.13
CA ILE A 14 -3.56 13.36 -6.71
C ILE A 14 -3.26 13.43 -5.20
N GLN A 15 -3.93 12.61 -4.42
CA GLN A 15 -3.72 12.52 -2.97
C GLN A 15 -2.29 12.11 -2.61
N TYR A 16 -1.68 11.17 -3.34
CA TYR A 16 -0.27 10.82 -3.18
C TYR A 16 0.65 12.04 -3.36
N HIS A 17 0.40 12.87 -4.38
CA HIS A 17 1.19 14.09 -4.57
C HIS A 17 1.05 15.07 -3.41
N ARG A 18 -0.12 15.14 -2.75
CA ARG A 18 -0.31 15.94 -1.54
C ARG A 18 0.50 15.40 -0.36
N VAL A 19 0.55 14.06 -0.20
CA VAL A 19 1.42 13.43 0.82
C VAL A 19 2.87 13.81 0.59
N ILE A 20 3.36 13.69 -0.63
CA ILE A 20 4.75 14.01 -0.98
C ILE A 20 5.03 15.53 -0.84
N ALA A 21 4.08 16.39 -1.17
CA ALA A 21 4.22 17.83 -0.96
C ALA A 21 4.34 18.17 0.53
N ALA A 22 3.50 17.56 1.38
CA ALA A 22 3.57 17.74 2.83
C ALA A 22 4.88 17.21 3.43
N TYR A 23 5.38 16.08 2.93
CA TYR A 23 6.70 15.53 3.28
C TYR A 23 7.81 16.50 2.92
N LYS A 24 7.85 17.00 1.68
CA LYS A 24 8.84 17.98 1.20
C LYS A 24 8.78 19.31 1.96
N ALA A 25 7.58 19.74 2.35
CA ALA A 25 7.38 20.94 3.18
C ALA A 25 7.74 20.71 4.66
N PHE A 26 8.18 19.50 5.03
CA PHE A 26 8.48 19.11 6.41
C PHE A 26 7.32 19.37 7.39
N SER A 27 6.08 19.23 6.92
CA SER A 27 4.87 19.43 7.72
C SER A 27 4.30 18.11 8.21
N ARG A 28 4.76 17.63 9.37
CA ARG A 28 4.36 16.30 9.90
C ARG A 28 2.84 16.18 10.05
N LYS A 29 2.18 17.16 10.64
CA LYS A 29 0.72 17.15 10.81
C LYS A 29 -0.03 17.02 9.49
N GLN A 30 0.42 17.76 8.46
CA GLN A 30 -0.19 17.67 7.13
C GLN A 30 0.11 16.34 6.46
N PHE A 31 1.36 15.86 6.58
CA PHE A 31 1.76 14.54 6.07
C PHE A 31 0.86 13.43 6.64
N ASP A 32 0.70 13.36 7.96
CA ASP A 32 -0.12 12.34 8.62
C ASP A 32 -1.59 12.40 8.16
N LYS A 33 -2.14 13.61 7.99
CA LYS A 33 -3.50 13.84 7.47
C LYS A 33 -3.63 13.30 6.03
N GLU A 34 -2.70 13.69 5.15
CA GLU A 34 -2.77 13.31 3.73
C GLU A 34 -2.50 11.82 3.52
N ALA A 35 -1.55 11.24 4.26
CA ALA A 35 -1.26 9.81 4.24
C ALA A 35 -2.48 8.99 4.70
N LYS A 36 -3.11 9.39 5.81
CA LYS A 36 -4.35 8.75 6.26
C LYS A 36 -5.43 8.81 5.20
N ARG A 37 -5.66 9.98 4.58
CA ARG A 37 -6.66 10.13 3.52
C ARG A 37 -6.38 9.22 2.32
N PHE A 38 -5.10 9.06 1.93
CA PHE A 38 -4.70 8.12 0.89
C PHE A 38 -5.06 6.66 1.28
N MET A 39 -4.77 6.26 2.50
CA MET A 39 -5.11 4.92 2.99
C MET A 39 -6.64 4.69 3.04
N ASP A 40 -7.40 5.70 3.44
CA ASP A 40 -8.87 5.65 3.43
C ASP A 40 -9.41 5.45 1.99
N MET A 41 -8.77 6.04 0.96
CA MET A 41 -9.12 5.80 -0.46
C MET A 41 -8.87 4.36 -0.88
N LEU A 42 -7.74 3.76 -0.48
CA LEU A 42 -7.46 2.35 -0.76
C LEU A 42 -8.51 1.42 -0.14
N HIS A 43 -8.93 1.71 1.09
CA HIS A 43 -9.98 0.93 1.75
C HIS A 43 -11.36 1.11 1.10
N LEU A 44 -11.69 2.31 0.63
CA LEU A 44 -12.91 2.55 -0.14
C LEU A 44 -12.89 1.80 -1.47
N GLN A 45 -11.74 1.77 -2.15
CA GLN A 45 -11.54 1.02 -3.39
C GLN A 45 -11.73 -0.49 -3.14
N ASP A 46 -11.12 -1.02 -2.08
CA ASP A 46 -11.27 -2.43 -1.68
C ASP A 46 -12.75 -2.79 -1.42
N ARG A 47 -13.49 -1.94 -0.69
CA ARG A 47 -14.92 -2.12 -0.45
C ARG A 47 -15.73 -2.09 -1.75
N LEU A 48 -15.42 -1.17 -2.66
CA LEU A 48 -16.11 -1.06 -3.95
C LEU A 48 -15.90 -2.33 -4.80
N LEU A 49 -14.65 -2.82 -4.88
CA LEU A 49 -14.30 -4.05 -5.58
C LEU A 49 -15.04 -5.26 -5.00
N GLY A 50 -15.23 -5.30 -3.68
CA GLY A 50 -15.94 -6.37 -2.98
C GLY A 50 -17.40 -6.55 -3.40
N THR A 51 -18.01 -5.58 -4.07
CA THR A 51 -19.39 -5.67 -4.54
C THR A 51 -19.56 -6.53 -5.80
N ARG A 52 -18.47 -6.98 -6.43
CA ARG A 52 -18.49 -7.73 -7.68
C ARG A 52 -17.64 -8.99 -7.57
N SER A 53 -18.18 -10.10 -8.02
CA SER A 53 -17.50 -11.40 -7.99
C SER A 53 -16.18 -11.41 -8.74
N GLU A 54 -16.10 -10.68 -9.86
CA GLU A 54 -14.95 -10.64 -10.76
C GLU A 54 -13.70 -10.00 -10.13
N PHE A 55 -13.91 -9.20 -9.07
CA PHE A 55 -12.84 -8.48 -8.38
C PHE A 55 -12.56 -9.01 -6.97
N ARG A 56 -12.89 -10.26 -6.70
CA ARG A 56 -12.66 -10.86 -5.38
C ARG A 56 -11.52 -11.85 -5.39
N LEU A 57 -10.56 -11.62 -4.49
CA LEU A 57 -9.44 -12.54 -4.25
C LEU A 57 -9.92 -13.96 -3.88
N GLY A 58 -11.05 -14.05 -3.17
CA GLY A 58 -11.62 -15.33 -2.73
C GLY A 58 -11.87 -16.31 -3.87
N HIS A 59 -12.32 -15.86 -5.03
CA HIS A 59 -12.50 -16.73 -6.20
C HIS A 59 -11.19 -17.41 -6.64
N TRP A 60 -10.12 -16.65 -6.68
CA TRP A 60 -8.80 -17.14 -7.07
C TRP A 60 -8.26 -18.16 -6.05
N ILE A 61 -8.35 -17.81 -4.78
CA ILE A 61 -7.86 -18.65 -3.69
C ILE A 61 -8.68 -19.94 -3.54
N GLU A 62 -10.02 -19.84 -3.55
CA GLU A 62 -10.90 -21.00 -3.46
C GLU A 62 -10.73 -21.96 -4.63
N ALA A 63 -10.62 -21.43 -5.87
CA ALA A 63 -10.38 -22.26 -7.06
C ALA A 63 -9.06 -23.04 -6.96
N ALA A 64 -8.00 -22.38 -6.49
CA ALA A 64 -6.71 -23.05 -6.29
C ALA A 64 -6.80 -24.16 -5.23
N ARG A 65 -7.42 -23.88 -4.09
CA ARG A 65 -7.60 -24.86 -3.00
C ARG A 65 -8.40 -26.09 -3.43
N GLN A 66 -9.42 -25.91 -4.28
CA GLN A 66 -10.26 -26.98 -4.80
C GLN A 66 -9.52 -27.96 -5.74
N CYS A 67 -8.34 -27.59 -6.25
CA CYS A 67 -7.51 -28.49 -7.04
C CYS A 67 -6.77 -29.52 -6.19
N GLY A 68 -6.66 -29.32 -4.88
CA GLY A 68 -5.98 -30.25 -3.97
C GLY A 68 -6.88 -31.43 -3.59
N SER A 69 -6.30 -32.64 -3.54
CA SER A 69 -6.99 -33.85 -3.11
C SER A 69 -6.98 -34.06 -1.60
N ASN A 70 -6.17 -33.27 -0.88
CA ASN A 70 -6.05 -33.28 0.58
C ASN A 70 -5.65 -31.86 1.07
N SER A 71 -5.58 -31.68 2.40
CA SER A 71 -5.31 -30.39 3.01
C SER A 71 -3.91 -29.86 2.69
N GLU A 72 -2.91 -30.72 2.56
CA GLU A 72 -1.53 -30.33 2.26
C GLU A 72 -1.42 -29.81 0.82
N GLU A 73 -1.99 -30.50 -0.14
CA GLU A 73 -2.06 -30.05 -1.53
C GLU A 73 -2.88 -28.77 -1.66
N SER A 74 -4.02 -28.67 -0.99
CA SER A 74 -4.84 -27.45 -0.99
C SER A 74 -4.06 -26.23 -0.47
N ASN A 75 -3.27 -26.40 0.57
CA ASN A 75 -2.43 -25.34 1.11
C ASN A 75 -1.27 -24.97 0.14
N LEU A 76 -0.66 -25.96 -0.51
CA LEU A 76 0.37 -25.74 -1.52
C LEU A 76 -0.17 -24.95 -2.72
N TYR A 77 -1.36 -25.32 -3.20
CA TYR A 77 -1.99 -24.62 -4.32
C TYR A 77 -2.43 -23.20 -3.94
N GLU A 78 -2.93 -22.99 -2.71
CA GLU A 78 -3.19 -21.65 -2.20
C GLU A 78 -1.92 -20.79 -2.17
N TRP A 79 -0.84 -21.31 -1.58
CA TRP A 79 0.45 -20.63 -1.57
C TRP A 79 0.90 -20.23 -2.98
N ASN A 80 0.86 -21.17 -3.93
CA ASN A 80 1.23 -20.90 -5.31
C ASN A 80 0.33 -19.85 -5.96
N ALA A 81 -0.98 -19.89 -5.69
CA ALA A 81 -1.93 -18.90 -6.19
C ALA A 81 -1.64 -17.49 -5.66
N ARG A 82 -1.26 -17.37 -4.38
CA ARG A 82 -0.87 -16.10 -3.76
C ARG A 82 0.43 -15.56 -4.36
N VAL A 83 1.43 -16.43 -4.53
CA VAL A 83 2.73 -16.08 -5.13
C VAL A 83 2.55 -15.57 -6.56
N GLN A 84 1.73 -16.24 -7.39
CA GLN A 84 1.54 -15.88 -8.80
C GLN A 84 1.00 -14.47 -9.02
N ILE A 85 0.24 -13.92 -8.08
CA ILE A 85 -0.38 -12.59 -8.20
C ILE A 85 0.39 -11.51 -7.42
N THR A 86 1.52 -11.85 -6.81
CA THR A 86 2.30 -10.95 -5.95
C THR A 86 3.81 -11.02 -6.25
N THR A 87 4.55 -11.84 -5.53
CA THR A 87 6.01 -11.95 -5.65
C THR A 87 6.47 -12.71 -6.89
N TRP A 88 5.62 -13.51 -7.49
CA TRP A 88 5.87 -14.42 -8.62
C TRP A 88 6.88 -15.54 -8.34
N GLY A 89 7.44 -15.61 -7.16
CA GLY A 89 8.40 -16.62 -6.75
C GLY A 89 9.18 -16.23 -5.51
N ASN A 90 10.39 -16.75 -5.38
CA ASN A 90 11.30 -16.40 -4.31
C ASN A 90 11.88 -14.98 -4.49
N ARG A 91 12.70 -14.54 -3.53
CA ARG A 91 13.32 -13.22 -3.53
C ARG A 91 14.06 -12.90 -4.84
N THR A 92 14.84 -13.83 -5.36
CA THR A 92 15.58 -13.64 -6.61
C THR A 92 14.64 -13.39 -7.79
N CYS A 93 13.57 -14.16 -7.91
CA CYS A 93 12.56 -13.95 -8.96
C CYS A 93 11.86 -12.59 -8.81
N ALA A 94 11.48 -12.23 -7.58
CA ALA A 94 10.73 -11.02 -7.29
C ALA A 94 11.55 -9.74 -7.52
N ASP A 95 12.76 -9.69 -6.94
CA ASP A 95 13.58 -8.48 -6.88
C ASP A 95 14.57 -8.39 -8.06
N GLU A 96 15.42 -9.41 -8.24
CA GLU A 96 16.45 -9.41 -9.28
C GLU A 96 15.89 -9.74 -10.67
N GLY A 97 14.92 -10.66 -10.74
CA GLY A 97 14.24 -11.04 -11.97
C GLY A 97 13.19 -10.02 -12.43
N GLY A 98 12.83 -9.05 -11.57
CA GLY A 98 11.85 -8.02 -11.89
C GLY A 98 10.42 -8.56 -12.08
N LEU A 99 10.10 -9.73 -11.49
CA LEU A 99 8.81 -10.41 -11.70
C LEU A 99 7.75 -10.03 -10.65
N ARG A 100 8.11 -9.25 -9.63
CA ARG A 100 7.14 -8.70 -8.68
C ARG A 100 6.00 -7.99 -9.41
N ASP A 101 4.77 -8.31 -9.04
CA ASP A 101 3.54 -7.75 -9.63
C ASP A 101 3.38 -8.05 -11.14
N TYR A 102 4.08 -9.04 -11.70
CA TYR A 102 3.92 -9.41 -13.10
C TYR A 102 2.46 -9.74 -13.46
N ALA A 103 1.75 -10.46 -12.59
CA ALA A 103 0.33 -10.75 -12.72
C ALA A 103 -0.53 -9.86 -11.81
N HIS A 104 -0.14 -8.59 -11.66
CA HIS A 104 -0.82 -7.60 -10.84
C HIS A 104 -2.34 -7.60 -11.02
N LYS A 105 -3.07 -7.62 -9.90
CA LYS A 105 -4.52 -7.61 -9.84
C LYS A 105 -5.02 -6.57 -8.86
N GLU A 106 -6.03 -5.84 -9.27
CA GLU A 106 -6.78 -4.94 -8.41
C GLU A 106 -8.02 -5.66 -7.89
N TRP A 107 -7.86 -6.46 -6.83
CA TRP A 107 -8.92 -7.26 -6.24
C TRP A 107 -9.17 -6.89 -4.78
N GLN A 108 -10.45 -7.00 -4.38
CA GLN A 108 -10.84 -6.92 -2.98
C GLN A 108 -10.13 -8.01 -2.15
N GLY A 109 -9.64 -7.61 -1.00
CA GLY A 109 -8.78 -8.43 -0.14
C GLY A 109 -7.30 -8.27 -0.50
N LEU A 110 -6.90 -8.37 -1.76
CA LEU A 110 -5.51 -8.14 -2.18
C LEU A 110 -5.10 -6.67 -1.99
N LEU A 111 -5.98 -5.74 -2.36
CA LEU A 111 -5.71 -4.31 -2.20
C LEU A 111 -5.54 -3.93 -0.72
N LYS A 112 -6.44 -4.40 0.14
CA LYS A 112 -6.43 -4.09 1.58
C LYS A 112 -5.31 -4.81 2.34
N ASP A 113 -5.12 -6.12 2.12
CA ASP A 113 -4.29 -6.96 2.97
C ASP A 113 -2.85 -7.10 2.45
N PHE A 114 -2.61 -6.76 1.18
CA PHE A 114 -1.29 -6.82 0.57
C PHE A 114 -0.79 -5.44 0.14
N TYR A 115 -1.43 -4.78 -0.83
CA TYR A 115 -0.93 -3.50 -1.35
C TYR A 115 -0.98 -2.37 -0.33
N ALA A 116 -2.02 -2.29 0.51
CA ALA A 116 -2.09 -1.29 1.56
C ALA A 116 -0.91 -1.40 2.54
N LYS A 117 -0.40 -2.61 2.81
CA LYS A 117 0.77 -2.81 3.68
C LYS A 117 2.07 -2.21 3.10
N ARG A 118 2.23 -2.23 1.78
CA ARG A 118 3.35 -1.51 1.12
C ARG A 118 3.26 -0.01 1.37
N TRP A 119 2.08 0.58 1.20
CA TRP A 119 1.86 2.00 1.42
C TRP A 119 2.04 2.40 2.89
N GLU A 120 1.51 1.59 3.82
CA GLU A 120 1.73 1.78 5.26
C GLU A 120 3.22 1.80 5.59
N ALA A 121 3.99 0.82 5.11
CA ALA A 121 5.44 0.74 5.31
C ALA A 121 6.18 1.94 4.70
N TYR A 122 5.80 2.34 3.49
CA TYR A 122 6.38 3.48 2.80
C TYR A 122 6.14 4.80 3.56
N PHE A 123 4.89 5.07 3.94
CA PHE A 123 4.57 6.29 4.70
C PHE A 123 5.19 6.27 6.10
N LYS A 124 5.29 5.12 6.74
CA LYS A 124 5.99 4.97 8.01
C LYS A 124 7.49 5.29 7.88
N ALA A 125 8.12 4.84 6.81
CA ALA A 125 9.52 5.15 6.54
C ALA A 125 9.75 6.65 6.29
N LEU A 126 8.89 7.29 5.49
CA LEU A 126 8.93 8.74 5.28
C LEU A 126 8.73 9.52 6.60
N ALA A 127 7.76 9.11 7.40
CA ALA A 127 7.52 9.69 8.72
C ALA A 127 8.75 9.56 9.64
N GLY A 128 9.40 8.39 9.64
CA GLY A 128 10.63 8.15 10.40
C GLY A 128 11.79 9.05 9.95
N GLN A 129 11.93 9.32 8.67
CA GLN A 129 12.93 10.28 8.18
C GLN A 129 12.65 11.70 8.68
N MET A 130 11.37 12.12 8.73
CA MET A 130 11.00 13.42 9.30
C MET A 130 11.32 13.50 10.81
N GLU A 131 11.10 12.43 11.57
CA GLU A 131 11.42 12.36 13.00
C GLU A 131 12.93 12.43 13.26
N GLN A 132 13.73 11.69 12.47
CA GLN A 132 15.18 11.69 12.59
C GLN A 132 15.79 13.08 12.29
N ALA A 133 15.23 13.78 11.30
CA ALA A 133 15.69 15.13 10.95
C ALA A 133 15.35 16.19 12.01
N THR A 134 14.41 15.92 12.93
CA THR A 134 14.08 16.83 14.05
C THR A 134 14.96 16.59 15.28
N GLN A 135 15.71 15.47 15.35
CA GLN A 135 16.60 15.20 16.49
C GLN A 135 17.92 15.94 16.32
N PRO A 136 18.47 16.54 17.40
CA PRO A 136 19.80 17.13 17.37
C PRO A 136 20.82 16.06 16.99
N GLN A 137 21.52 16.23 15.88
CA GLN A 137 22.60 15.32 15.52
C GLN A 137 23.85 15.67 16.34
N PRO A 138 24.40 14.75 17.16
CA PRO A 138 25.55 15.03 18.03
C PRO A 138 26.81 15.47 17.29
N ASP A 139 26.98 15.03 16.04
CA ASP A 139 28.18 15.26 15.25
C ASP A 139 28.22 16.60 14.51
N MET A 140 27.15 17.38 14.49
CA MET A 140 27.12 18.70 13.87
C MET A 140 27.56 19.85 14.79
N LEU A 141 27.83 19.58 16.07
CA LEU A 141 28.30 20.55 17.05
C LEU A 141 29.78 20.92 16.88
N GLY A 142 30.52 20.22 16.04
CA GLY A 142 31.97 20.40 15.86
C GLY A 142 32.42 21.15 14.59
N SER A 143 31.58 21.35 13.60
CA SER A 143 31.94 22.08 12.38
C SER A 143 31.01 23.26 12.19
N GLY A 144 31.57 24.48 12.21
CA GLY A 144 30.91 25.79 12.17
C GLY A 144 29.84 25.98 11.06
N VAL A 145 28.84 25.14 11.06
CA VAL A 145 27.66 25.26 10.20
C VAL A 145 26.74 26.31 10.79
N ASN A 146 26.51 27.40 10.06
CA ASN A 146 25.64 28.51 10.37
C ASN A 146 24.35 28.03 11.06
N SER A 147 24.20 28.37 12.34
CA SER A 147 23.09 28.01 13.23
C SER A 147 21.72 28.60 12.85
N ASN A 148 21.60 29.25 11.68
CA ASN A 148 20.40 29.97 11.25
C ASN A 148 19.48 29.21 10.29
N LYS A 149 19.76 27.93 9.96
CA LYS A 149 18.87 27.13 9.09
C LYS A 149 17.77 26.46 9.91
N THR A 150 16.53 26.60 9.44
CA THR A 150 15.38 25.91 10.02
C THR A 150 15.48 24.40 9.78
N ALA A 151 14.80 23.57 10.60
CA ALA A 151 14.71 22.14 10.40
C ALA A 151 14.19 21.79 8.98
N SER A 152 13.27 22.60 8.44
CA SER A 152 12.75 22.46 7.07
C SER A 152 13.83 22.69 6.00
N GLU A 153 14.71 23.68 6.18
CA GLU A 153 15.81 23.94 5.24
C GLU A 153 16.88 22.85 5.29
N LEU A 154 17.19 22.36 6.49
CA LEU A 154 18.12 21.25 6.68
C LEU A 154 17.55 19.96 6.05
N PHE A 155 16.27 19.70 6.22
CA PHE A 155 15.57 18.57 5.64
C PHE A 155 15.51 18.67 4.11
N ALA A 156 15.20 19.84 3.56
CA ALA A 156 15.18 20.07 2.10
C ALA A 156 16.58 19.87 1.46
N MET A 157 17.65 20.13 2.19
CA MET A 157 19.03 19.84 1.73
C MET A 157 19.40 18.37 1.85
N ALA A 158 18.77 17.63 2.77
CA ALA A 158 19.00 16.20 3.00
C ALA A 158 18.10 15.30 2.12
N LEU A 159 17.16 15.87 1.36
CA LEU A 159 16.22 15.13 0.53
C LEU A 159 16.79 14.69 -0.82
N PRO A 160 16.33 13.54 -1.33
CA PRO A 160 15.75 12.43 -0.60
C PRO A 160 16.74 11.27 -0.55
N GLN A 161 17.06 10.77 0.59
CA GLN A 161 17.53 9.39 0.61
C GLN A 161 16.35 8.54 0.14
N GLU A 162 16.56 7.82 -0.95
CA GLU A 162 15.60 6.84 -1.46
C GLU A 162 15.14 5.96 -0.30
N VAL A 163 13.82 5.89 -0.10
CA VAL A 163 13.27 4.98 0.92
C VAL A 163 13.50 3.56 0.45
N LYS A 164 14.50 2.90 1.00
CA LYS A 164 14.79 1.50 0.72
C LYS A 164 13.95 0.63 1.64
N LEU A 165 12.94 -0.02 1.09
CA LEU A 165 12.15 -1.02 1.78
C LEU A 165 12.52 -2.41 1.27
N ASP A 166 12.65 -3.36 2.18
CA ASP A 166 12.70 -4.77 1.81
C ASP A 166 11.27 -5.25 1.55
N TYR A 167 10.81 -5.04 0.31
CA TYR A 167 9.46 -5.43 -0.08
C TYR A 167 9.24 -6.92 0.02
N TYR A 168 10.24 -7.76 -0.28
CA TYR A 168 10.08 -9.20 -0.18
C TYR A 168 9.83 -9.65 1.27
N ALA A 169 10.61 -9.14 2.21
CA ALA A 169 10.41 -9.44 3.63
C ALA A 169 9.05 -8.96 4.16
N LEU A 170 8.50 -7.88 3.58
CA LEU A 170 7.16 -7.38 3.91
C LEU A 170 6.04 -8.27 3.34
N GLU A 171 6.26 -8.85 2.18
CA GLU A 171 5.25 -9.52 1.35
C GLU A 171 5.20 -11.04 1.54
N GLU A 172 6.36 -11.68 1.71
CA GLU A 172 6.46 -13.13 1.89
C GLU A 172 5.53 -13.68 2.99
N PRO A 173 5.42 -13.03 4.18
CA PRO A 173 4.52 -13.52 5.22
C PRO A 173 3.06 -13.59 4.78
N TRP A 174 2.60 -12.73 3.88
CA TRP A 174 1.24 -12.78 3.34
C TRP A 174 1.04 -13.99 2.42
N THR A 175 2.05 -14.38 1.65
CA THR A 175 1.96 -15.55 0.76
C THR A 175 1.85 -16.86 1.54
N LEU A 176 2.34 -16.90 2.77
CA LEU A 176 2.31 -18.06 3.66
C LEU A 176 1.04 -18.15 4.52
N GLN A 177 0.14 -17.15 4.44
CA GLN A 177 -1.11 -17.16 5.19
C GLN A 177 -2.16 -18.05 4.51
N HIS A 178 -3.07 -18.57 5.34
CA HIS A 178 -4.23 -19.34 4.91
C HIS A 178 -5.54 -18.68 5.33
N ASN A 179 -5.56 -17.35 5.42
CA ASN A 179 -6.76 -16.59 5.76
C ASN A 179 -7.82 -16.77 4.68
N PRO A 180 -9.06 -17.13 5.05
CA PRO A 180 -10.14 -17.27 4.10
C PRO A 180 -10.53 -15.90 3.51
N TYR A 181 -10.79 -15.88 2.22
CA TYR A 181 -11.39 -14.75 1.52
C TYR A 181 -12.72 -15.20 0.92
N SER A 182 -13.77 -14.43 1.15
CA SER A 182 -15.07 -14.74 0.56
C SER A 182 -15.03 -14.55 -0.95
N ALA A 183 -15.52 -15.53 -1.71
CA ALA A 183 -15.73 -15.42 -3.14
C ALA A 183 -17.05 -14.71 -3.49
N ARG A 184 -17.97 -14.57 -2.52
CA ARG A 184 -19.29 -13.98 -2.75
C ARG A 184 -19.23 -12.47 -2.67
N PRO A 185 -19.91 -11.74 -3.60
CA PRO A 185 -20.04 -10.29 -3.52
C PRO A 185 -20.62 -9.85 -2.17
N GLU A 186 -20.13 -8.75 -1.64
CA GLU A 186 -20.54 -8.17 -0.36
C GLU A 186 -20.74 -6.67 -0.47
N GLY A 187 -21.74 -6.16 0.23
CA GLY A 187 -22.05 -4.74 0.28
C GLY A 187 -23.00 -4.24 -0.82
N ASP A 188 -23.54 -3.05 -0.59
CA ASP A 188 -24.40 -2.35 -1.54
C ASP A 188 -23.54 -1.39 -2.37
N VAL A 189 -23.45 -1.62 -3.67
CA VAL A 189 -22.68 -0.80 -4.59
C VAL A 189 -23.10 0.66 -4.60
N VAL A 190 -24.43 0.93 -4.48
CA VAL A 190 -24.95 2.29 -4.51
C VAL A 190 -24.58 3.04 -3.23
N ALA A 191 -24.69 2.38 -2.08
CA ALA A 191 -24.29 2.95 -0.80
C ALA A 191 -22.78 3.26 -0.78
N ILE A 192 -21.94 2.34 -1.25
CA ILE A 192 -20.49 2.54 -1.31
C ILE A 192 -20.09 3.64 -2.29
N VAL A 193 -20.75 3.73 -3.45
CA VAL A 193 -20.53 4.82 -4.41
C VAL A 193 -20.87 6.17 -3.78
N ASN A 194 -21.98 6.26 -3.06
CA ASN A 194 -22.37 7.48 -2.35
C ASN A 194 -21.35 7.86 -1.26
N ASP A 195 -20.81 6.88 -0.52
CA ASP A 195 -19.72 7.10 0.45
C ASP A 195 -18.48 7.67 -0.24
N ILE A 196 -18.09 7.11 -1.39
CA ILE A 196 -16.93 7.57 -2.18
C ILE A 196 -17.16 9.00 -2.68
N ILE A 197 -18.32 9.30 -3.24
CA ILE A 197 -18.66 10.65 -3.73
C ILE A 197 -18.58 11.66 -2.58
N LYS A 198 -19.18 11.36 -1.43
CA LYS A 198 -19.09 12.22 -0.24
C LYS A 198 -17.63 12.42 0.20
N PHE A 199 -16.86 11.33 0.24
CA PHE A 199 -15.45 11.38 0.66
C PHE A 199 -14.60 12.27 -0.26
N ILE A 200 -14.82 12.20 -1.58
CA ILE A 200 -14.09 13.03 -2.56
C ILE A 200 -14.54 14.49 -2.49
N SER A 201 -15.85 14.74 -2.29
CA SER A 201 -16.41 16.09 -2.28
C SER A 201 -16.11 16.91 -1.01
N HIS A 202 -15.68 16.28 0.07
CA HIS A 202 -15.27 16.93 1.33
C HIS A 202 -13.76 17.17 1.37
N GLU A 203 -13.24 17.93 0.43
CA GLU A 203 -11.85 18.41 0.41
C GLU A 203 -11.62 19.66 1.27
#